data_a19e1ee58310dc4b27ce0f98c5ee81c2
#
_entry.id   a19e1ee58310dc4b27ce0f98c5ee81c2
#
_cell.length_a   1.000
_cell.length_b   1.000
_cell.length_c   1.000
_cell.angle_alpha   90.00
_cell.angle_beta   90.00
_cell.angle_gamma   90.00
#
_symmetry.space_group_name_H-M   'P 1'
#
loop_
_entity.id
_entity.type
_entity.pdbx_description
1 polymer ?
#
loop_
_entity_poly.entity_id
_entity_poly.type
_entity_poly.pdbx_seq_one_letter_code
_entity_poly.pdbx_strand_id
1 'polypeptide(L)'
;MGSLNVNLCGIELSNPVIPASGTFGYGYEYAELYDINCLGTFSFKGTTKDPRFGNPTPRIAECNAGMINAVGLQNPGVEKVISQELPKLKECFHKPVMANVSGFAVEDYAYTCEKLDQQEQVGWLEVNVSCPNVHGGGMSFGTDPKAAAEVTAAVKKVTTKPVIVKLSPNVTDIVSIAKACEDAGADGISLINTMLGMRIDLRSRKPVIANTMGGFSGSAIFPVAVRMVYQVAKAVKVPVIGMGGVSSAEDVIEMMLAGATCVEVGAANLVDPFVCRDIIRDLPKVMDDYRINTLEEIIGGVQNG
;
A
#
# COMPACT_ATOMS: atom_id res chain seq x y z
N MET A 1 -2.48 -16.88 -24.20
CA MET A 1 -2.60 -15.86 -23.15
C MET A 1 -1.67 -16.25 -22.02
N GLY A 2 -0.72 -15.41 -21.68
CA GLY A 2 0.18 -15.62 -20.55
C GLY A 2 -0.57 -15.69 -19.21
N SER A 3 0.00 -16.38 -18.22
CA SER A 3 -0.58 -16.42 -16.87
C SER A 3 -0.36 -15.07 -16.17
N LEU A 4 -1.41 -14.52 -15.56
CA LEU A 4 -1.33 -13.35 -14.70
C LEU A 4 -1.01 -13.72 -13.24
N ASN A 5 -0.94 -15.02 -12.92
CA ASN A 5 -0.72 -15.48 -11.55
C ASN A 5 0.65 -15.03 -11.05
N VAL A 6 0.69 -14.65 -9.78
CA VAL A 6 1.92 -14.33 -9.06
C VAL A 6 1.84 -14.91 -7.65
N ASN A 7 3.00 -15.21 -7.04
CA ASN A 7 3.06 -15.65 -5.65
C ASN A 7 3.53 -14.52 -4.75
N LEU A 8 2.75 -14.18 -3.73
CA LEU A 8 3.12 -13.18 -2.74
C LEU A 8 3.25 -13.81 -1.35
N CYS A 9 4.49 -13.97 -0.88
CA CYS A 9 4.79 -14.55 0.43
C CYS A 9 4.13 -15.94 0.65
N GLY A 10 4.11 -16.79 -0.39
CA GLY A 10 3.55 -18.16 -0.31
C GLY A 10 2.05 -18.26 -0.64
N ILE A 11 1.35 -17.15 -0.90
CA ILE A 11 -0.07 -17.13 -1.29
C ILE A 11 -0.18 -16.77 -2.78
N GLU A 12 -0.84 -17.65 -3.55
CA GLU A 12 -1.09 -17.46 -4.98
C GLU A 12 -2.17 -16.39 -5.20
N LEU A 13 -1.88 -15.43 -6.08
CA LEU A 13 -2.80 -14.41 -6.56
C LEU A 13 -3.11 -14.63 -8.04
N SER A 14 -4.36 -14.46 -8.43
CA SER A 14 -4.79 -14.60 -9.83
C SER A 14 -4.28 -13.49 -10.76
N ASN A 15 -3.76 -12.39 -10.21
CA ASN A 15 -3.11 -11.28 -10.91
C ASN A 15 -2.35 -10.41 -9.89
N PRO A 16 -1.41 -9.56 -10.34
CA PRO A 16 -0.55 -8.76 -9.47
C PRO A 16 -1.18 -7.45 -8.97
N VAL A 17 -2.39 -7.10 -9.41
CA VAL A 17 -3.00 -5.78 -9.18
C VAL A 17 -3.74 -5.75 -7.85
N ILE A 18 -3.35 -4.83 -6.99
CA ILE A 18 -3.87 -4.69 -5.61
C ILE A 18 -4.39 -3.25 -5.42
N PRO A 19 -5.69 -3.01 -5.23
CA PRO A 19 -6.15 -1.71 -4.74
C PRO A 19 -5.50 -1.34 -3.41
N ALA A 20 -4.89 -0.12 -3.36
CA ALA A 20 -4.12 0.34 -2.21
C ALA A 20 -5.03 0.77 -1.05
N SER A 21 -4.55 0.55 0.18
CA SER A 21 -5.21 1.01 1.39
C SER A 21 -5.48 2.53 1.37
N GLY A 22 -6.68 2.90 1.82
CA GLY A 22 -7.13 4.29 1.86
C GLY A 22 -7.81 4.77 0.58
N THR A 23 -7.84 3.97 -0.48
CA THR A 23 -8.50 4.30 -1.75
C THR A 23 -9.58 3.28 -2.16
N PHE A 24 -9.77 2.23 -1.38
CA PHE A 24 -10.70 1.13 -1.69
C PHE A 24 -11.63 0.76 -0.51
N GLY A 25 -11.66 1.56 0.54
CA GLY A 25 -12.50 1.32 1.71
C GLY A 25 -12.22 -0.04 2.37
N TYR A 26 -13.28 -0.78 2.64
CA TYR A 26 -13.25 -2.19 3.04
C TYR A 26 -13.67 -3.13 1.89
N GLY A 27 -13.79 -2.63 0.67
CA GLY A 27 -14.07 -3.39 -0.55
C GLY A 27 -15.56 -3.51 -0.88
N TYR A 28 -16.45 -3.66 0.09
CA TYR A 28 -17.88 -3.83 -0.17
C TYR A 28 -18.49 -2.57 -0.82
N GLU A 29 -17.93 -1.38 -0.62
CA GLU A 29 -18.36 -0.15 -1.29
C GLU A 29 -18.09 -0.23 -2.81
N TYR A 30 -17.00 -0.87 -3.22
CA TYR A 30 -16.68 -1.09 -4.63
C TYR A 30 -17.42 -2.30 -5.22
N ALA A 31 -17.79 -3.28 -4.38
CA ALA A 31 -18.61 -4.40 -4.80
C ALA A 31 -20.02 -3.98 -5.28
N GLU A 32 -20.50 -2.81 -4.89
CA GLU A 32 -21.72 -2.21 -5.43
C GLU A 32 -21.57 -1.76 -6.90
N LEU A 33 -20.34 -1.57 -7.39
CA LEU A 33 -20.05 -1.07 -8.74
C LEU A 33 -19.69 -2.20 -9.71
N TYR A 34 -18.95 -3.21 -9.25
CA TYR A 34 -18.52 -4.36 -10.05
C TYR A 34 -18.15 -5.56 -9.19
N ASP A 35 -18.04 -6.75 -9.80
CA ASP A 35 -17.55 -7.94 -9.09
C ASP A 35 -16.06 -7.81 -8.75
N ILE A 36 -15.78 -7.46 -7.50
CA ILE A 36 -14.40 -7.29 -6.98
C ILE A 36 -13.60 -8.60 -6.88
N ASN A 37 -14.25 -9.78 -7.07
CA ASN A 37 -13.53 -11.06 -7.12
C ASN A 37 -12.62 -11.21 -8.36
N CYS A 38 -12.68 -10.27 -9.33
CA CYS A 38 -11.68 -10.16 -10.39
C CYS A 38 -10.29 -9.78 -9.87
N LEU A 39 -10.20 -9.11 -8.71
CA LEU A 39 -8.94 -8.74 -8.07
C LEU A 39 -8.21 -9.97 -7.53
N GLY A 40 -6.87 -9.95 -7.50
CA GLY A 40 -6.07 -10.95 -6.78
C GLY A 40 -6.29 -10.85 -5.27
N THR A 41 -6.15 -9.66 -4.77
CA THR A 41 -6.43 -9.22 -3.39
C THR A 41 -6.59 -7.70 -3.39
N PHE A 42 -6.82 -7.10 -2.22
CA PHE A 42 -6.71 -5.66 -2.00
C PHE A 42 -6.28 -5.35 -0.56
N SER A 43 -5.67 -4.18 -0.35
CA SER A 43 -5.31 -3.69 0.98
C SER A 43 -6.45 -2.81 1.52
N PHE A 44 -7.14 -3.27 2.56
CA PHE A 44 -8.25 -2.52 3.11
C PHE A 44 -7.79 -1.32 3.95
N LYS A 45 -8.75 -0.48 4.35
CA LYS A 45 -8.52 0.76 5.09
C LYS A 45 -7.62 0.56 6.30
N GLY A 46 -6.58 1.40 6.41
CA GLY A 46 -5.64 1.40 7.53
C GLY A 46 -6.35 1.40 8.88
N THR A 47 -6.08 0.37 9.66
CA THR A 47 -6.71 0.06 10.93
C THR A 47 -5.77 0.40 12.07
N THR A 48 -6.28 1.08 13.09
CA THR A 48 -5.59 1.37 14.34
C THR A 48 -6.23 0.62 15.50
N LYS A 49 -5.51 0.47 16.62
CA LYS A 49 -6.03 -0.12 17.85
C LYS A 49 -7.37 0.51 18.26
N ASP A 50 -7.37 1.84 18.41
CA ASP A 50 -8.54 2.61 18.80
C ASP A 50 -9.17 3.31 17.58
N PRO A 51 -10.48 3.61 17.59
CA PRO A 51 -11.15 4.34 16.53
C PRO A 51 -10.61 5.77 16.39
N ARG A 52 -10.58 6.26 15.15
CA ARG A 52 -10.10 7.61 14.82
C ARG A 52 -11.08 8.33 13.90
N PHE A 53 -11.40 9.58 14.24
CA PHE A 53 -12.23 10.45 13.39
C PHE A 53 -11.45 11.07 12.22
N GLY A 54 -10.10 11.02 12.27
CA GLY A 54 -9.24 11.69 11.31
C GLY A 54 -9.03 13.17 11.63
N ASN A 55 -8.37 13.85 10.69
CA ASN A 55 -8.04 15.26 10.81
C ASN A 55 -9.22 16.18 10.44
N PRO A 56 -9.20 17.47 10.86
CA PRO A 56 -10.17 18.47 10.42
C PRO A 56 -10.22 18.64 8.89
N THR A 57 -11.38 19.00 8.38
CA THR A 57 -11.58 19.35 6.96
C THR A 57 -11.28 20.84 6.72
N PRO A 58 -10.92 21.23 5.46
CA PRO A 58 -10.66 20.38 4.29
C PRO A 58 -9.37 19.56 4.46
N ARG A 59 -9.42 18.27 4.12
CA ARG A 59 -8.30 17.35 4.32
C ARG A 59 -7.88 16.58 3.07
N ILE A 60 -8.51 16.93 1.94
CA ILE A 60 -8.21 16.43 0.60
C ILE A 60 -8.29 17.61 -0.36
N ALA A 61 -7.37 17.69 -1.31
CA ALA A 61 -7.40 18.67 -2.39
C ALA A 61 -6.77 18.10 -3.66
N GLU A 62 -7.37 18.41 -4.80
CA GLU A 62 -6.81 18.06 -6.11
C GLU A 62 -5.61 18.93 -6.44
N CYS A 63 -4.68 18.37 -7.18
CA CYS A 63 -3.52 19.04 -7.77
C CYS A 63 -3.33 18.58 -9.22
N ASN A 64 -2.46 19.27 -9.95
CA ASN A 64 -2.08 18.83 -11.29
C ASN A 64 -1.44 17.42 -11.20
N ALA A 65 -2.00 16.48 -11.98
CA ALA A 65 -1.56 15.08 -12.04
C ALA A 65 -1.55 14.34 -10.69
N GLY A 66 -2.44 14.75 -9.75
CA GLY A 66 -2.54 14.08 -8.45
C GLY A 66 -3.42 14.78 -7.45
N MET A 67 -3.24 14.39 -6.18
CA MET A 67 -4.00 14.93 -5.06
C MET A 67 -3.13 15.03 -3.81
N ILE A 68 -3.49 15.95 -2.91
CA ILE A 68 -2.93 16.04 -1.56
C ILE A 68 -3.99 15.59 -0.56
N ASN A 69 -3.60 14.75 0.39
CA ASN A 69 -4.47 14.34 1.48
C ASN A 69 -3.78 14.38 2.85
N ALA A 70 -4.57 14.69 3.86
CA ALA A 70 -4.23 14.54 5.27
C ALA A 70 -5.44 13.98 6.02
N VAL A 71 -5.95 12.84 5.59
CA VAL A 71 -7.18 12.21 6.18
C VAL A 71 -6.99 11.87 7.66
N GLY A 72 -5.78 11.52 8.10
CA GLY A 72 -5.48 11.28 9.51
C GLY A 72 -5.97 9.93 10.04
N LEU A 73 -5.90 8.87 9.20
CA LEU A 73 -6.23 7.50 9.57
C LEU A 73 -7.66 7.33 10.11
N GLN A 74 -8.64 8.02 9.53
CA GLN A 74 -10.05 7.78 9.91
C GLN A 74 -10.40 6.31 9.73
N ASN A 75 -10.74 5.63 10.83
CA ASN A 75 -11.13 4.22 10.84
C ASN A 75 -11.88 3.88 12.13
N PRO A 76 -12.67 2.79 12.16
CA PRO A 76 -13.50 2.44 13.31
C PRO A 76 -12.75 1.76 14.47
N GLY A 77 -11.45 1.48 14.33
CA GLY A 77 -10.66 0.68 15.27
C GLY A 77 -10.76 -0.83 15.02
N VAL A 78 -9.73 -1.57 15.43
CA VAL A 78 -9.59 -3.00 15.11
C VAL A 78 -10.78 -3.86 15.56
N GLU A 79 -11.35 -3.60 16.73
CA GLU A 79 -12.47 -4.39 17.25
C GLU A 79 -13.73 -4.27 16.35
N LYS A 80 -14.00 -3.07 15.82
CA LYS A 80 -15.11 -2.89 14.87
C LYS A 80 -14.76 -3.40 13.47
N VAL A 81 -13.53 -3.30 13.05
CA VAL A 81 -13.10 -3.94 11.77
C VAL A 81 -13.40 -5.43 11.82
N ILE A 82 -13.04 -6.11 12.91
CA ILE A 82 -13.27 -7.54 13.06
C ILE A 82 -14.75 -7.88 13.18
N SER A 83 -15.50 -7.13 14.00
CA SER A 83 -16.89 -7.47 14.30
C SER A 83 -17.91 -6.97 13.27
N GLN A 84 -17.57 -6.00 12.42
CA GLN A 84 -18.52 -5.36 11.51
C GLN A 84 -18.04 -5.32 10.06
N GLU A 85 -16.77 -4.92 9.81
CA GLU A 85 -16.31 -4.67 8.44
C GLU A 85 -15.90 -5.97 7.72
N LEU A 86 -15.15 -6.85 8.38
CA LEU A 86 -14.77 -8.15 7.79
C LEU A 86 -15.97 -9.05 7.51
N PRO A 87 -17.01 -9.15 8.38
CA PRO A 87 -18.23 -9.89 8.05
C PRO A 87 -18.93 -9.40 6.80
N LYS A 88 -19.09 -8.07 6.60
CA LYS A 88 -19.67 -7.50 5.39
C LYS A 88 -18.81 -7.80 4.15
N LEU A 89 -17.50 -7.69 4.29
CA LEU A 89 -16.57 -8.00 3.20
C LEU A 89 -16.70 -9.46 2.77
N LYS A 90 -16.84 -10.39 3.70
CA LYS A 90 -16.97 -11.83 3.43
C LYS A 90 -18.20 -12.17 2.57
N GLU A 91 -19.22 -11.31 2.56
CA GLU A 91 -20.42 -11.50 1.72
C GLU A 91 -20.14 -11.25 0.23
N CYS A 92 -19.14 -10.43 -0.12
CA CYS A 92 -18.87 -10.00 -1.49
C CYS A 92 -17.46 -10.32 -2.01
N PHE A 93 -16.50 -10.66 -1.14
CA PHE A 93 -15.14 -11.03 -1.55
C PHE A 93 -14.68 -12.31 -0.84
N HIS A 94 -14.26 -13.30 -1.64
CA HIS A 94 -14.04 -14.67 -1.17
C HIS A 94 -12.57 -15.11 -1.17
N LYS A 95 -11.64 -14.15 -1.36
CA LYS A 95 -10.20 -14.38 -1.36
C LYS A 95 -9.56 -13.77 -0.11
N PRO A 96 -8.33 -14.16 0.25
CA PRO A 96 -7.58 -13.51 1.31
C PRO A 96 -7.37 -12.01 1.02
N VAL A 97 -7.46 -11.17 2.05
CA VAL A 97 -7.24 -9.71 1.96
C VAL A 97 -5.99 -9.30 2.72
N MET A 98 -5.43 -8.17 2.34
CA MET A 98 -4.31 -7.53 3.03
C MET A 98 -4.84 -6.54 4.06
N ALA A 99 -4.50 -6.73 5.32
CA ALA A 99 -4.89 -5.85 6.40
C ALA A 99 -3.84 -4.75 6.58
N ASN A 100 -4.17 -3.51 6.20
CA ASN A 100 -3.29 -2.38 6.47
C ASN A 100 -3.41 -1.97 7.95
N VAL A 101 -2.28 -1.95 8.65
CA VAL A 101 -2.18 -1.64 10.07
C VAL A 101 -1.34 -0.40 10.30
N SER A 102 -1.84 0.49 11.14
CA SER A 102 -1.17 1.71 11.56
C SER A 102 -1.22 1.86 13.08
N GLY A 103 -0.20 2.49 13.67
CA GLY A 103 -0.11 2.72 15.11
C GLY A 103 0.69 3.99 15.42
N PHE A 104 0.65 4.41 16.68
CA PHE A 104 1.38 5.57 17.19
C PHE A 104 2.42 5.18 18.25
N ALA A 105 2.39 3.92 18.68
CA ALA A 105 3.36 3.26 19.53
C ALA A 105 3.59 1.84 19.01
N VAL A 106 4.72 1.22 19.33
CA VAL A 106 5.07 -0.14 18.89
C VAL A 106 4.01 -1.15 19.33
N GLU A 107 3.50 -0.98 20.56
CA GLU A 107 2.48 -1.82 21.18
C GLU A 107 1.12 -1.76 20.44
N ASP A 108 0.80 -0.61 19.82
CA ASP A 108 -0.44 -0.46 19.04
C ASP A 108 -0.40 -1.30 17.77
N TYR A 109 0.77 -1.34 17.10
CA TYR A 109 0.98 -2.21 15.95
C TYR A 109 0.88 -3.69 16.33
N ALA A 110 1.59 -4.10 17.39
CA ALA A 110 1.58 -5.47 17.87
C ALA A 110 0.16 -5.92 18.25
N TYR A 111 -0.56 -5.13 19.03
CA TYR A 111 -1.95 -5.42 19.44
C TYR A 111 -2.87 -5.58 18.23
N THR A 112 -2.82 -4.63 17.29
CA THR A 112 -3.70 -4.63 16.11
C THR A 112 -3.39 -5.81 15.20
N CYS A 113 -2.11 -6.13 14.99
CA CYS A 113 -1.69 -7.27 14.18
C CYS A 113 -2.08 -8.60 14.82
N GLU A 114 -1.90 -8.76 16.15
CA GLU A 114 -2.31 -9.97 16.89
C GLU A 114 -3.82 -10.25 16.73
N LYS A 115 -4.65 -9.22 16.79
CA LYS A 115 -6.10 -9.34 16.60
C LYS A 115 -6.47 -9.74 15.18
N LEU A 116 -5.82 -9.14 14.18
CA LEU A 116 -6.06 -9.42 12.76
C LEU A 116 -5.45 -10.77 12.31
N ASP A 117 -4.40 -11.24 12.99
CA ASP A 117 -3.81 -12.56 12.74
C ASP A 117 -4.84 -13.70 12.95
N GLN A 118 -5.77 -13.53 13.88
CA GLN A 118 -6.84 -14.49 14.18
C GLN A 118 -7.95 -14.53 13.12
N GLN A 119 -7.96 -13.62 12.14
CA GLN A 119 -9.02 -13.53 11.16
C GLN A 119 -8.70 -14.37 9.92
N GLU A 120 -9.53 -15.37 9.61
CA GLU A 120 -9.32 -16.32 8.51
C GLU A 120 -9.16 -15.62 7.15
N GLN A 121 -9.96 -14.57 6.89
CA GLN A 121 -9.95 -13.85 5.62
C GLN A 121 -8.71 -12.95 5.45
N VAL A 122 -7.98 -12.63 6.51
CA VAL A 122 -6.73 -11.86 6.42
C VAL A 122 -5.60 -12.78 5.97
N GLY A 123 -5.00 -12.52 4.81
CA GLY A 123 -3.87 -13.27 4.27
C GLY A 123 -2.52 -12.63 4.63
N TRP A 124 -2.45 -11.32 4.69
CA TRP A 124 -1.23 -10.54 4.97
C TRP A 124 -1.52 -9.37 5.91
N LEU A 125 -0.49 -8.96 6.64
CA LEU A 125 -0.48 -7.76 7.46
C LEU A 125 0.43 -6.72 6.80
N GLU A 126 -0.14 -5.64 6.27
CA GLU A 126 0.61 -4.51 5.71
C GLU A 126 0.83 -3.46 6.80
N VAL A 127 2.03 -3.43 7.37
CA VAL A 127 2.41 -2.55 8.49
C VAL A 127 2.86 -1.20 7.96
N ASN A 128 2.04 -0.19 8.12
CA ASN A 128 2.29 1.17 7.64
C ASN A 128 3.11 1.97 8.67
N VAL A 129 4.42 2.04 8.47
CA VAL A 129 5.34 2.76 9.37
C VAL A 129 5.42 4.28 9.11
N SER A 130 4.57 4.82 8.23
CA SER A 130 4.55 6.27 7.94
C SER A 130 3.88 7.13 9.02
N CYS A 131 3.35 6.51 10.08
CA CYS A 131 2.70 7.21 11.19
C CYS A 131 3.71 7.82 12.17
N PRO A 132 3.37 8.95 12.83
CA PRO A 132 4.24 9.54 13.84
C PRO A 132 4.41 8.63 15.06
N ASN A 133 5.64 8.51 15.56
CA ASN A 133 5.97 7.85 16.80
C ASN A 133 5.78 8.83 17.97
N VAL A 134 4.78 8.62 18.81
CA VAL A 134 4.50 9.51 19.95
C VAL A 134 5.59 9.45 21.02
N HIS A 135 6.27 8.32 21.17
CA HIS A 135 7.40 8.18 22.11
C HIS A 135 8.73 8.70 21.53
N GLY A 136 8.83 8.76 20.19
CA GLY A 136 10.00 9.27 19.46
C GLY A 136 9.91 10.75 19.08
N GLY A 137 9.15 11.57 19.81
CA GLY A 137 9.05 13.00 19.54
C GLY A 137 8.23 13.38 18.30
N GLY A 138 7.36 12.48 17.83
CA GLY A 138 6.47 12.72 16.69
C GLY A 138 7.09 12.47 15.31
N MET A 139 8.34 12.00 15.23
CA MET A 139 8.92 11.53 13.97
C MET A 139 8.23 10.24 13.51
N SER A 140 8.08 10.06 12.19
CA SER A 140 7.54 8.83 11.62
C SER A 140 8.47 7.64 11.91
N PHE A 141 7.89 6.49 12.29
CA PHE A 141 8.66 5.23 12.42
C PHE A 141 9.45 4.89 11.14
N GLY A 142 8.89 5.19 9.97
CA GLY A 142 9.49 4.92 8.67
C GLY A 142 10.59 5.91 8.25
N THR A 143 11.03 6.85 9.12
CA THR A 143 12.14 7.74 8.82
C THR A 143 13.45 7.32 9.48
N ASP A 144 13.40 6.36 10.41
CA ASP A 144 14.56 5.77 11.09
C ASP A 144 14.57 4.26 10.91
N PRO A 145 15.66 3.66 10.38
CA PRO A 145 15.79 2.22 10.20
C PRO A 145 15.59 1.42 11.50
N LYS A 146 16.05 1.93 12.64
CA LYS A 146 15.91 1.26 13.93
C LYS A 146 14.47 1.24 14.41
N ALA A 147 13.77 2.36 14.29
CA ALA A 147 12.36 2.45 14.67
C ALA A 147 11.46 1.57 13.78
N ALA A 148 11.73 1.52 12.47
CA ALA A 148 11.01 0.63 11.55
C ALA A 148 11.27 -0.85 11.86
N ALA A 149 12.52 -1.23 12.15
CA ALA A 149 12.90 -2.57 12.56
C ALA A 149 12.26 -2.98 13.90
N GLU A 150 12.17 -2.08 14.87
CA GLU A 150 11.52 -2.32 16.17
C GLU A 150 10.04 -2.66 16.01
N VAL A 151 9.30 -1.88 15.23
CA VAL A 151 7.89 -2.17 14.89
C VAL A 151 7.78 -3.53 14.19
N THR A 152 8.62 -3.78 13.17
CA THR A 152 8.62 -5.04 12.43
C THR A 152 8.85 -6.24 13.35
N ALA A 153 9.88 -6.19 14.19
CA ALA A 153 10.21 -7.26 15.13
C ALA A 153 9.10 -7.50 16.18
N ALA A 154 8.45 -6.43 16.63
CA ALA A 154 7.35 -6.54 17.58
C ALA A 154 6.12 -7.22 16.94
N VAL A 155 5.76 -6.86 15.71
CA VAL A 155 4.68 -7.49 14.96
C VAL A 155 4.99 -8.96 14.65
N LYS A 156 6.20 -9.29 14.22
CA LYS A 156 6.61 -10.67 13.92
C LYS A 156 6.54 -11.61 15.12
N LYS A 157 6.60 -11.10 16.34
CA LYS A 157 6.47 -11.91 17.58
C LYS A 157 5.04 -12.36 17.86
N VAL A 158 4.05 -11.66 17.34
CA VAL A 158 2.63 -11.85 17.69
C VAL A 158 1.78 -12.33 16.50
N THR A 159 2.38 -12.55 15.33
CA THR A 159 1.67 -13.00 14.15
C THR A 159 2.33 -14.19 13.47
N THR A 160 1.51 -15.05 12.87
CA THR A 160 1.92 -16.16 12.00
C THR A 160 1.76 -15.82 10.52
N LYS A 161 0.98 -14.79 10.20
CA LYS A 161 0.75 -14.34 8.82
C LYS A 161 1.95 -13.57 8.27
N PRO A 162 2.14 -13.55 6.94
CA PRO A 162 3.16 -12.72 6.30
C PRO A 162 3.01 -11.24 6.67
N VAL A 163 4.13 -10.63 7.05
CA VAL A 163 4.24 -9.21 7.41
C VAL A 163 4.91 -8.45 6.28
N ILE A 164 4.20 -7.51 5.67
CA ILE A 164 4.70 -6.61 4.63
C ILE A 164 4.84 -5.22 5.24
N VAL A 165 6.03 -4.62 5.17
CA VAL A 165 6.27 -3.29 5.75
C VAL A 165 6.15 -2.22 4.68
N LYS A 166 5.21 -1.27 4.88
CA LYS A 166 4.93 -0.17 3.95
C LYS A 166 5.78 1.04 4.26
N LEU A 167 6.69 1.37 3.34
CA LEU A 167 7.72 2.39 3.52
C LEU A 167 7.29 3.78 3.04
N SER A 168 7.79 4.80 3.74
CA SER A 168 7.65 6.21 3.37
C SER A 168 8.73 6.62 2.35
N PRO A 169 8.38 7.42 1.32
CA PRO A 169 9.36 8.00 0.40
C PRO A 169 10.07 9.24 0.97
N ASN A 170 9.62 9.75 2.13
CA ASN A 170 10.10 11.02 2.68
C ASN A 170 11.39 10.84 3.49
N VAL A 171 12.36 10.19 2.87
CA VAL A 171 13.65 9.81 3.45
C VAL A 171 14.76 9.98 2.41
N THR A 172 15.99 10.14 2.88
CA THR A 172 17.15 10.24 2.01
C THR A 172 17.58 8.87 1.48
N ASP A 173 17.52 7.83 2.32
CA ASP A 173 17.91 6.46 1.98
C ASP A 173 16.82 5.47 2.39
N ILE A 174 15.95 5.13 1.43
CA ILE A 174 14.88 4.16 1.64
C ILE A 174 15.41 2.71 1.71
N VAL A 175 16.58 2.45 1.10
CA VAL A 175 17.19 1.12 1.06
C VAL A 175 17.63 0.69 2.46
N SER A 176 18.23 1.60 3.24
CA SER A 176 18.63 1.30 4.61
C SER A 176 17.46 0.89 5.50
N ILE A 177 16.28 1.51 5.29
CA ILE A 177 15.06 1.19 6.04
C ILE A 177 14.50 -0.16 5.59
N ALA A 178 14.45 -0.42 4.27
CA ALA A 178 14.01 -1.69 3.74
C ALA A 178 14.82 -2.87 4.28
N LYS A 179 16.15 -2.76 4.28
CA LYS A 179 17.07 -3.77 4.82
C LYS A 179 16.87 -3.99 6.32
N ALA A 180 16.70 -2.91 7.08
CA ALA A 180 16.46 -3.02 8.52
C ALA A 180 15.13 -3.74 8.83
N CYS A 181 14.09 -3.54 8.01
CA CYS A 181 12.82 -4.26 8.14
C CYS A 181 12.97 -5.75 7.73
N GLU A 182 13.70 -6.05 6.65
CA GLU A 182 14.02 -7.43 6.24
C GLU A 182 14.81 -8.16 7.34
N ASP A 183 15.87 -7.55 7.87
CA ASP A 183 16.68 -8.10 8.95
C ASP A 183 15.87 -8.32 10.25
N ALA A 184 14.82 -7.53 10.47
CA ALA A 184 13.88 -7.68 11.58
C ALA A 184 12.78 -8.74 11.32
N GLY A 185 12.79 -9.39 10.15
CA GLY A 185 11.92 -10.52 9.81
C GLY A 185 10.69 -10.15 8.98
N ALA A 186 10.65 -9.00 8.30
CA ALA A 186 9.62 -8.71 7.32
C ALA A 186 9.61 -9.79 6.22
N ASP A 187 8.40 -10.25 5.82
CA ASP A 187 8.21 -11.23 4.74
C ASP A 187 8.08 -10.54 3.37
N GLY A 188 7.85 -9.24 3.35
CA GLY A 188 7.79 -8.41 2.15
C GLY A 188 7.93 -6.93 2.46
N ILE A 189 8.18 -6.14 1.43
CA ILE A 189 8.27 -4.67 1.52
C ILE A 189 7.29 -4.07 0.52
N SER A 190 6.46 -3.09 0.95
CA SER A 190 5.66 -2.28 0.03
C SER A 190 6.14 -0.83 0.03
N LEU A 191 6.19 -0.20 -1.14
CA LEU A 191 6.63 1.18 -1.32
C LEU A 191 6.14 1.72 -2.66
N ILE A 192 5.81 3.02 -2.74
CA ILE A 192 6.01 4.08 -1.75
C ILE A 192 4.66 4.55 -1.19
N ASN A 193 4.64 4.94 0.08
CA ASN A 193 3.55 5.76 0.60
C ASN A 193 3.58 7.15 -0.07
N THR A 194 2.74 8.08 0.34
CA THR A 194 2.62 9.40 -0.27
C THR A 194 3.82 10.31 0.02
N MET A 195 4.20 11.12 -0.96
CA MET A 195 5.22 12.16 -0.80
C MET A 195 4.66 13.36 -0.04
N LEU A 196 5.45 13.98 0.82
CA LEU A 196 5.01 15.19 1.51
C LEU A 196 4.90 16.36 0.52
N GLY A 197 3.75 17.03 0.52
CA GLY A 197 3.47 18.17 -0.35
C GLY A 197 2.61 19.25 0.32
N MET A 198 2.50 20.40 -0.33
CA MET A 198 1.68 21.55 0.11
C MET A 198 1.13 22.28 -1.11
N ARG A 199 -0.11 22.79 -0.98
CA ARG A 199 -0.69 23.75 -1.92
C ARG A 199 -1.24 24.96 -1.17
N ILE A 200 -1.19 26.13 -1.80
CA ILE A 200 -1.68 27.40 -1.27
C ILE A 200 -2.78 27.93 -2.20
N ASP A 201 -3.93 28.28 -1.64
CA ASP A 201 -4.95 29.04 -2.34
C ASP A 201 -4.50 30.50 -2.50
N LEU A 202 -4.39 30.95 -3.76
CA LEU A 202 -3.83 32.26 -4.07
C LEU A 202 -4.73 33.45 -3.63
N ARG A 203 -6.04 33.22 -3.51
CA ARG A 203 -6.99 34.28 -3.11
C ARG A 203 -6.97 34.47 -1.60
N SER A 204 -7.11 33.38 -0.85
CA SER A 204 -7.11 33.42 0.62
C SER A 204 -5.72 33.50 1.23
N ARG A 205 -4.67 33.13 0.45
CA ARG A 205 -3.27 32.98 0.90
C ARG A 205 -3.13 31.97 2.04
N LYS A 206 -4.01 30.96 2.07
CA LYS A 206 -4.04 29.89 3.08
C LYS A 206 -3.69 28.53 2.45
N PRO A 207 -3.21 27.56 3.25
CA PRO A 207 -3.13 26.18 2.79
C PRO A 207 -4.48 25.66 2.32
N VAL A 208 -4.50 24.85 1.25
CA VAL A 208 -5.74 24.27 0.70
C VAL A 208 -6.34 23.17 1.59
N ILE A 209 -5.54 22.60 2.50
CA ILE A 209 -5.98 21.62 3.51
C ILE A 209 -5.68 22.14 4.92
N ALA A 210 -6.50 21.74 5.90
CA ALA A 210 -6.40 22.23 7.28
C ALA A 210 -5.06 21.90 7.95
N ASN A 211 -4.44 20.76 7.61
CA ASN A 211 -3.15 20.30 8.13
C ASN A 211 -1.93 21.02 7.52
N THR A 212 -2.12 22.05 6.69
CA THR A 212 -1.05 22.76 5.98
C THR A 212 -0.33 21.90 4.95
N MET A 213 0.26 20.78 5.35
CA MET A 213 0.94 19.80 4.51
C MET A 213 0.21 18.46 4.54
N GLY A 214 0.32 17.70 3.45
CA GLY A 214 -0.29 16.36 3.33
C GLY A 214 0.47 15.47 2.38
N GLY A 215 0.06 14.22 2.28
CA GLY A 215 0.62 13.26 1.36
C GLY A 215 0.17 13.54 -0.08
N PHE A 216 1.12 13.72 -0.98
CA PHE A 216 0.90 13.88 -2.42
C PHE A 216 0.97 12.52 -3.12
N SER A 217 -0.04 12.21 -3.92
CA SER A 217 -0.18 10.98 -4.72
C SER A 217 -0.77 11.28 -6.10
N GLY A 218 -0.69 10.33 -7.01
CA GLY A 218 -1.15 10.46 -8.40
C GLY A 218 -0.04 10.22 -9.41
N SER A 219 -0.33 10.36 -10.71
CA SER A 219 0.61 10.00 -11.80
C SER A 219 1.93 10.77 -11.76
N ALA A 220 1.94 11.98 -11.20
CA ALA A 220 3.16 12.78 -11.09
C ALA A 220 4.28 12.14 -10.25
N ILE A 221 3.97 11.22 -9.32
CA ILE A 221 4.99 10.57 -8.49
C ILE A 221 5.51 9.26 -9.09
N PHE A 222 4.94 8.77 -10.19
CA PHE A 222 5.27 7.45 -10.77
C PHE A 222 6.77 7.25 -11.03
N PRO A 223 7.52 8.16 -11.69
CA PRO A 223 8.95 7.96 -11.91
C PRO A 223 9.77 7.90 -10.62
N VAL A 224 9.32 8.57 -9.55
CA VAL A 224 9.97 8.50 -8.25
C VAL A 224 9.73 7.13 -7.60
N ALA A 225 8.51 6.63 -7.71
CA ALA A 225 8.13 5.31 -7.21
C ALA A 225 8.91 4.20 -7.93
N VAL A 226 8.96 4.19 -9.25
CA VAL A 226 9.72 3.22 -10.06
C VAL A 226 11.19 3.20 -9.64
N ARG A 227 11.84 4.38 -9.49
CA ARG A 227 13.23 4.46 -9.02
C ARG A 227 13.40 3.84 -7.64
N MET A 228 12.51 4.14 -6.69
CA MET A 228 12.63 3.64 -5.31
C MET A 228 12.39 2.12 -5.25
N VAL A 229 11.40 1.60 -5.99
CA VAL A 229 11.14 0.17 -6.13
C VAL A 229 12.39 -0.54 -6.68
N TYR A 230 12.97 -0.03 -7.75
CA TYR A 230 14.20 -0.57 -8.35
C TYR A 230 15.36 -0.63 -7.35
N GLN A 231 15.59 0.43 -6.58
CA GLN A 231 16.65 0.48 -5.59
C GLN A 231 16.44 -0.54 -4.45
N VAL A 232 15.21 -0.63 -3.95
CA VAL A 232 14.86 -1.55 -2.85
C VAL A 232 14.90 -3.00 -3.33
N ALA A 233 14.27 -3.31 -4.46
CA ALA A 233 14.24 -4.67 -5.01
C ALA A 233 15.64 -5.25 -5.27
N LYS A 234 16.62 -4.41 -5.62
CA LYS A 234 18.04 -4.85 -5.74
C LYS A 234 18.73 -5.08 -4.41
N ALA A 235 18.20 -4.58 -3.32
CA ALA A 235 18.87 -4.57 -2.03
C ALA A 235 18.32 -5.58 -1.03
N VAL A 236 17.06 -6.04 -1.21
CA VAL A 236 16.38 -7.01 -0.34
C VAL A 236 16.13 -8.31 -1.10
N LYS A 237 15.88 -9.41 -0.37
CA LYS A 237 15.57 -10.73 -0.92
C LYS A 237 14.08 -11.05 -0.87
N VAL A 238 13.34 -10.37 0.02
CA VAL A 238 11.91 -10.54 0.16
C VAL A 238 11.15 -9.90 -1.00
N PRO A 239 9.95 -10.39 -1.37
CA PRO A 239 9.15 -9.79 -2.43
C PRO A 239 8.84 -8.32 -2.14
N VAL A 240 8.78 -7.54 -3.23
CA VAL A 240 8.49 -6.11 -3.19
C VAL A 240 7.14 -5.84 -3.85
N ILE A 241 6.31 -5.03 -3.20
CA ILE A 241 5.07 -4.48 -3.79
C ILE A 241 5.33 -3.03 -4.18
N GLY A 242 5.23 -2.73 -5.47
CA GLY A 242 5.41 -1.37 -5.99
C GLY A 242 4.11 -0.58 -5.96
N MET A 243 4.16 0.69 -5.56
CA MET A 243 3.01 1.62 -5.64
C MET A 243 3.47 3.06 -5.82
N GLY A 244 2.59 3.88 -6.39
CA GLY A 244 2.80 5.31 -6.58
C GLY A 244 2.61 5.72 -8.02
N GLY A 245 1.45 6.28 -8.33
CA GLY A 245 1.12 6.84 -9.64
C GLY A 245 0.67 5.84 -10.70
N VAL A 246 0.57 4.56 -10.39
CA VAL A 246 0.10 3.50 -11.30
C VAL A 246 -1.36 3.77 -11.72
N SER A 247 -1.64 3.71 -13.03
CA SER A 247 -2.93 3.99 -13.63
C SER A 247 -3.23 3.19 -14.91
N SER A 248 -2.28 2.38 -15.40
CA SER A 248 -2.43 1.57 -16.61
C SER A 248 -1.78 0.20 -16.46
N ALA A 249 -2.04 -0.71 -17.40
CA ALA A 249 -1.38 -2.01 -17.47
C ALA A 249 0.11 -1.89 -17.81
N GLU A 250 0.50 -0.91 -18.60
CA GLU A 250 1.89 -0.57 -18.89
C GLU A 250 2.64 -0.14 -17.63
N ASP A 251 2.02 0.68 -16.76
CA ASP A 251 2.61 1.08 -15.48
C ASP A 251 2.86 -0.14 -14.58
N VAL A 252 1.97 -1.16 -14.60
CA VAL A 252 2.15 -2.41 -13.87
C VAL A 252 3.38 -3.16 -14.39
N ILE A 253 3.52 -3.31 -15.71
CA ILE A 253 4.69 -3.96 -16.33
C ILE A 253 5.98 -3.21 -15.97
N GLU A 254 5.98 -1.87 -16.03
CA GLU A 254 7.15 -1.05 -15.67
C GLU A 254 7.56 -1.23 -14.21
N MET A 255 6.59 -1.26 -13.27
CA MET A 255 6.85 -1.54 -11.85
C MET A 255 7.42 -2.94 -11.64
N MET A 256 6.90 -3.95 -12.36
CA MET A 256 7.40 -5.33 -12.27
C MET A 256 8.81 -5.44 -12.86
N LEU A 257 9.10 -4.79 -13.97
CA LEU A 257 10.47 -4.68 -14.51
C LEU A 257 11.43 -4.02 -13.51
N ALA A 258 10.98 -3.03 -12.75
CA ALA A 258 11.76 -2.40 -11.69
C ALA A 258 12.02 -3.36 -10.49
N GLY A 259 11.28 -4.46 -10.37
CA GLY A 259 11.46 -5.50 -9.36
C GLY A 259 10.28 -5.73 -8.44
N ALA A 260 9.12 -5.12 -8.71
CA ALA A 260 7.91 -5.42 -7.97
C ALA A 260 7.35 -6.81 -8.33
N THR A 261 6.95 -7.59 -7.33
CA THR A 261 6.20 -8.84 -7.48
C THR A 261 4.72 -8.60 -7.68
N CYS A 262 4.18 -7.60 -6.98
CA CYS A 262 2.81 -7.12 -7.10
C CYS A 262 2.80 -5.59 -7.16
N VAL A 263 1.68 -5.01 -7.58
CA VAL A 263 1.56 -3.55 -7.78
C VAL A 263 0.28 -3.04 -7.12
N GLU A 264 0.43 -2.06 -6.21
CA GLU A 264 -0.72 -1.38 -5.62
C GLU A 264 -1.13 -0.14 -6.44
N VAL A 265 -2.44 -0.02 -6.67
CA VAL A 265 -3.08 1.11 -7.35
C VAL A 265 -3.78 1.97 -6.30
N GLY A 266 -3.34 3.22 -6.15
CA GLY A 266 -3.85 4.16 -5.14
C GLY A 266 -4.80 5.21 -5.71
N ALA A 267 -4.29 6.43 -5.91
CA ALA A 267 -5.09 7.61 -6.29
C ALA A 267 -5.94 7.41 -7.56
N ALA A 268 -5.53 6.54 -8.48
CA ALA A 268 -6.29 6.24 -9.68
C ALA A 268 -7.68 5.66 -9.38
N ASN A 269 -7.85 4.87 -8.28
CA ASN A 269 -9.17 4.39 -7.83
C ASN A 269 -10.16 5.51 -7.49
N LEU A 270 -9.66 6.69 -7.10
CA LEU A 270 -10.49 7.84 -6.76
C LEU A 270 -10.86 8.67 -7.99
N VAL A 271 -10.14 8.49 -9.11
CA VAL A 271 -10.43 9.11 -10.40
C VAL A 271 -11.39 8.24 -11.20
N ASP A 272 -11.10 6.93 -11.27
CA ASP A 272 -11.93 5.92 -11.91
C ASP A 272 -12.06 4.69 -11.01
N PRO A 273 -13.23 4.42 -10.45
CA PRO A 273 -13.44 3.27 -9.56
C PRO A 273 -13.27 1.91 -10.27
N PHE A 274 -13.24 1.88 -11.59
CA PHE A 274 -13.06 0.66 -12.39
C PHE A 274 -11.59 0.42 -12.79
N VAL A 275 -10.68 1.32 -12.48
CA VAL A 275 -9.29 1.29 -12.98
C VAL A 275 -8.58 -0.04 -12.71
N CYS A 276 -8.70 -0.62 -11.53
CA CYS A 276 -8.04 -1.91 -11.22
C CYS A 276 -8.60 -3.06 -12.06
N ARG A 277 -9.93 -3.12 -12.24
CA ARG A 277 -10.59 -4.08 -13.14
C ARG A 277 -10.09 -3.93 -14.57
N ASP A 278 -10.00 -2.70 -15.04
CA ASP A 278 -9.62 -2.39 -16.42
C ASP A 278 -8.14 -2.67 -16.69
N ILE A 279 -7.26 -2.37 -15.74
CA ILE A 279 -5.85 -2.76 -15.78
C ILE A 279 -5.72 -4.29 -15.90
N ILE A 280 -6.44 -5.07 -15.06
CA ILE A 280 -6.40 -6.55 -15.11
C ILE A 280 -6.88 -7.07 -16.46
N ARG A 281 -7.94 -6.49 -17.01
CA ARG A 281 -8.48 -6.84 -18.35
C ARG A 281 -7.45 -6.57 -19.45
N ASP A 282 -6.72 -5.46 -19.36
CA ASP A 282 -5.83 -4.98 -20.41
C ASP A 282 -4.42 -5.61 -20.33
N LEU A 283 -4.01 -6.12 -19.15
CA LEU A 283 -2.70 -6.77 -18.93
C LEU A 283 -2.35 -7.85 -19.98
N PRO A 284 -3.23 -8.81 -20.35
CA PRO A 284 -2.91 -9.84 -21.33
C PRO A 284 -2.52 -9.26 -22.70
N LYS A 285 -3.20 -8.18 -23.13
CA LYS A 285 -2.87 -7.51 -24.38
C LYS A 285 -1.52 -6.82 -24.31
N VAL A 286 -1.24 -6.12 -23.21
CA VAL A 286 0.04 -5.43 -23.03
C VAL A 286 1.19 -6.46 -22.96
N MET A 287 0.99 -7.61 -22.30
CA MET A 287 1.95 -8.71 -22.31
C MET A 287 2.22 -9.22 -23.74
N ASP A 288 1.18 -9.43 -24.53
CA ASP A 288 1.33 -9.85 -25.93
C ASP A 288 2.09 -8.80 -26.77
N ASP A 289 1.77 -7.50 -26.63
CA ASP A 289 2.41 -6.40 -27.31
C ASP A 289 3.92 -6.31 -27.00
N TYR A 290 4.31 -6.60 -25.74
CA TYR A 290 5.72 -6.61 -25.30
C TYR A 290 6.36 -8.00 -25.30
N ARG A 291 5.69 -9.05 -25.82
CA ARG A 291 6.19 -10.44 -25.92
C ARG A 291 6.56 -11.04 -24.57
N ILE A 292 5.76 -10.76 -23.54
CA ILE A 292 5.92 -11.29 -22.19
C ILE A 292 5.06 -12.55 -22.09
N ASN A 293 5.67 -13.70 -21.75
CA ASN A 293 4.94 -14.96 -21.62
C ASN A 293 4.34 -15.13 -20.21
N THR A 294 5.09 -14.73 -19.18
CA THR A 294 4.64 -14.74 -17.78
C THR A 294 5.08 -13.47 -17.08
N LEU A 295 4.30 -13.02 -16.10
CA LEU A 295 4.69 -11.84 -15.32
C LEU A 295 5.93 -12.09 -14.45
N GLU A 296 6.13 -13.31 -13.99
CA GLU A 296 7.31 -13.68 -13.17
C GLU A 296 8.63 -13.51 -13.93
N GLU A 297 8.67 -13.75 -15.26
CA GLU A 297 9.91 -13.64 -16.05
C GLU A 297 10.44 -12.22 -16.18
N ILE A 298 9.59 -11.19 -15.93
CA ILE A 298 9.98 -9.79 -16.06
C ILE A 298 10.34 -9.13 -14.72
N ILE A 299 10.10 -9.80 -13.58
CA ILE A 299 10.39 -9.22 -12.26
C ILE A 299 11.88 -8.89 -12.13
N GLY A 300 12.19 -7.58 -11.99
CA GLY A 300 13.58 -7.11 -11.92
C GLY A 300 14.37 -7.21 -13.22
N GLY A 301 13.66 -7.37 -14.35
CA GLY A 301 14.24 -7.59 -15.67
C GLY A 301 14.80 -6.35 -16.37
N VAL A 302 14.94 -5.22 -15.68
CA VAL A 302 15.57 -4.01 -16.25
C VAL A 302 16.98 -4.33 -16.70
N GLN A 303 17.25 -4.16 -18.01
CA GLN A 303 18.58 -4.31 -18.57
C GLN A 303 19.36 -3.00 -18.38
N ASN A 304 20.53 -3.09 -17.78
CA ASN A 304 21.47 -1.99 -17.75
C ASN A 304 22.10 -1.89 -19.13
N GLY A 305 21.94 -0.73 -19.79
CA GLY A 305 22.54 -0.43 -21.10
C GLY A 305 24.05 -0.34 -21.05
#